data_8861bf73435d6fdb866d63de0f3ee45e
#
_entry.id   8861bf73435d6fdb866d63de0f3ee45e
#
_cell.length_a   1.000
_cell.length_b   1.000
_cell.length_c   1.000
_cell.angle_alpha   90.00
_cell.angle_beta   90.00
_cell.angle_gamma   90.00
#
_symmetry.space_group_name_H-M   'P 1'
#
loop_
_entity.id
_entity.type
_entity.pdbx_description
1 polymer ?
#
loop_
_entity_poly.entity_id
_entity_poly.type
_entity_poly.pdbx_seq_one_letter_code
_entity_poly.pdbx_strand_id
1 'polypeptide(L)'
;GFNGKVIWIGAKECECDGACEERALAEEAERKRRAKAEAEALRRCGVKPRFAHAKVDRREIAEYLDAFDMRSGVGLYITGPSRAGKSHCATALAKAFFASGYSVLMTSSLSMLDEIKASYDAPSKQGVERYAGYDVLIIDDFGKENANSWVMGTLFQIINDRYENMKPTVVTSQYAPDALKSRMGRSGERESAEAIVERLKETCRLVVLPPRKNVGLMDK
;
A
#
# COMPACT_ATOMS: atom_id res chain seq x y z
N GLY A 1 -54.70 -35.63 -23.20
CA GLY A 1 -53.38 -35.96 -22.75
C GLY A 1 -52.67 -34.72 -22.23
N PHE A 2 -52.57 -34.52 -20.92
CA PHE A 2 -51.73 -33.45 -20.33
C PHE A 2 -50.30 -33.93 -20.30
N ASN A 3 -49.44 -33.32 -21.11
CA ASN A 3 -48.01 -33.47 -21.02
C ASN A 3 -47.53 -32.73 -19.75
N GLY A 4 -47.35 -33.46 -18.65
CA GLY A 4 -46.88 -32.92 -17.37
C GLY A 4 -45.43 -32.45 -17.42
N LYS A 5 -45.18 -31.26 -17.96
CA LYS A 5 -43.95 -30.51 -17.67
C LYS A 5 -44.16 -29.85 -16.32
N VAL A 6 -43.47 -30.34 -15.30
CA VAL A 6 -43.33 -29.67 -14.01
C VAL A 6 -42.52 -28.41 -14.25
N ILE A 7 -43.20 -27.27 -14.28
CA ILE A 7 -42.55 -25.97 -14.33
C ILE A 7 -42.21 -25.61 -12.87
N TRP A 8 -40.94 -25.64 -12.49
CA TRP A 8 -40.46 -25.11 -11.22
C TRP A 8 -40.68 -23.58 -11.22
N ILE A 9 -41.76 -23.11 -10.62
CA ILE A 9 -42.00 -21.72 -10.32
C ILE A 9 -41.27 -21.49 -8.98
N GLY A 10 -40.10 -20.90 -8.98
CA GLY A 10 -39.17 -20.63 -7.89
C GLY A 10 -39.72 -20.96 -6.46
N ALA A 11 -38.93 -21.65 -5.68
CA ALA A 11 -39.25 -21.90 -4.27
C ALA A 11 -39.34 -20.55 -3.54
N LYS A 12 -40.53 -20.21 -3.00
CA LYS A 12 -40.70 -19.07 -2.11
C LYS A 12 -39.92 -19.38 -0.83
N GLU A 13 -39.03 -18.50 -0.44
CA GLU A 13 -38.26 -18.68 0.80
C GLU A 13 -39.20 -18.75 2.00
N CYS A 14 -38.96 -19.70 2.90
CA CYS A 14 -39.74 -19.83 4.12
C CYS A 14 -39.47 -18.65 5.07
N GLU A 15 -40.52 -18.03 5.56
CA GLU A 15 -40.46 -16.90 6.52
C GLU A 15 -40.65 -17.34 7.98
N CYS A 16 -40.59 -18.64 8.28
CA CYS A 16 -40.68 -19.14 9.65
C CYS A 16 -39.41 -18.76 10.47
N ASP A 17 -39.56 -18.62 11.78
CA ASP A 17 -38.49 -18.17 12.68
C ASP A 17 -37.22 -19.00 12.54
N GLY A 18 -37.32 -20.33 12.44
CA GLY A 18 -36.18 -21.22 12.25
C GLY A 18 -35.43 -20.98 10.92
N ALA A 19 -36.13 -20.72 9.81
CA ALA A 19 -35.52 -20.43 8.54
C ALA A 19 -34.89 -19.02 8.52
N CYS A 20 -35.42 -18.07 9.28
CA CYS A 20 -34.85 -16.75 9.46
C CYS A 20 -33.57 -16.83 10.30
N GLU A 21 -33.54 -17.62 11.36
CA GLU A 21 -32.34 -17.85 12.19
C GLU A 21 -31.22 -18.53 11.39
N GLU A 22 -31.56 -19.57 10.62
CA GLU A 22 -30.59 -20.29 9.79
C GLU A 22 -29.96 -19.36 8.73
N ARG A 23 -30.74 -18.49 8.07
CA ARG A 23 -30.27 -17.49 7.14
C ARG A 23 -29.34 -16.47 7.81
N ALA A 24 -29.71 -15.95 8.97
CA ALA A 24 -28.91 -15.00 9.73
C ALA A 24 -27.56 -15.61 10.13
N LEU A 25 -27.53 -16.86 10.55
CA LEU A 25 -26.30 -17.60 10.86
C LEU A 25 -25.45 -17.82 9.62
N ALA A 26 -26.07 -18.18 8.49
CA ALA A 26 -25.35 -18.35 7.23
C ALA A 26 -24.74 -17.04 6.71
N GLU A 27 -25.50 -15.95 6.77
CA GLU A 27 -25.01 -14.61 6.41
C GLU A 27 -23.87 -14.14 7.33
N GLU A 28 -23.96 -14.39 8.63
CA GLU A 28 -22.91 -14.07 9.58
C GLU A 28 -21.64 -14.90 9.29
N ALA A 29 -21.78 -16.18 9.02
CA ALA A 29 -20.68 -17.07 8.66
C ALA A 29 -20.00 -16.62 7.35
N GLU A 30 -20.80 -16.26 6.35
CA GLU A 30 -20.27 -15.74 5.08
C GLU A 30 -19.55 -14.41 5.26
N ARG A 31 -20.13 -13.49 6.05
CA ARG A 31 -19.50 -12.20 6.39
C ARG A 31 -18.14 -12.41 7.09
N LYS A 32 -18.07 -13.34 8.06
CA LYS A 32 -16.82 -13.69 8.75
C LYS A 32 -15.79 -14.29 7.77
N ARG A 33 -16.24 -15.17 6.86
CA ARG A 33 -15.39 -15.77 5.83
C ARG A 33 -14.82 -14.72 4.87
N ARG A 34 -15.66 -13.79 4.37
CA ARG A 34 -15.25 -12.67 3.50
C ARG A 34 -14.26 -11.75 4.21
N ALA A 35 -14.53 -11.37 5.45
CA ALA A 35 -13.63 -10.53 6.24
C ALA A 35 -12.27 -11.19 6.48
N LYS A 36 -12.24 -12.51 6.72
CA LYS A 36 -11.00 -13.27 6.87
C LYS A 36 -10.20 -13.32 5.57
N ALA A 37 -10.87 -13.57 4.45
CA ALA A 37 -10.23 -13.61 3.13
C ALA A 37 -9.65 -12.23 2.75
N GLU A 38 -10.39 -11.16 2.99
CA GLU A 38 -9.94 -9.77 2.78
C GLU A 38 -8.71 -9.45 3.65
N ALA A 39 -8.75 -9.78 4.94
CA ALA A 39 -7.63 -9.56 5.85
C ALA A 39 -6.37 -10.33 5.41
N GLU A 40 -6.53 -11.54 4.90
CA GLU A 40 -5.42 -12.33 4.36
C GLU A 40 -4.86 -11.72 3.06
N ALA A 41 -5.72 -11.28 2.16
CA ALA A 41 -5.32 -10.60 0.94
C ALA A 41 -4.56 -9.30 1.25
N LEU A 42 -5.04 -8.48 2.19
CA LEU A 42 -4.35 -7.28 2.65
C LEU A 42 -2.99 -7.58 3.27
N ARG A 43 -2.83 -8.68 3.99
CA ARG A 43 -1.51 -9.12 4.49
C ARG A 43 -0.55 -9.44 3.34
N ARG A 44 -1.02 -10.08 2.27
CA ARG A 44 -0.20 -10.34 1.07
C ARG A 44 0.21 -9.04 0.38
N CYS A 45 -0.62 -8.00 0.44
CA CYS A 45 -0.26 -6.65 0.01
C CYS A 45 0.73 -5.94 0.95
N GLY A 46 1.19 -6.57 2.04
CA GLY A 46 2.14 -6.01 2.99
C GLY A 46 1.52 -5.19 4.13
N VAL A 47 0.19 -5.16 4.26
CA VAL A 47 -0.50 -4.49 5.36
C VAL A 47 -0.24 -5.22 6.68
N LYS A 48 0.41 -4.52 7.61
CA LYS A 48 0.74 -5.08 8.93
C LYS A 48 -0.47 -5.08 9.87
N PRO A 49 -0.66 -6.10 10.74
CA PRO A 49 -1.81 -6.20 11.65
C PRO A 49 -2.02 -4.96 12.52
N ARG A 50 -0.94 -4.32 12.98
CA ARG A 50 -1.00 -3.08 13.77
C ARG A 50 -1.78 -1.96 13.10
N PHE A 51 -1.76 -1.91 11.77
CA PHE A 51 -2.40 -0.88 10.97
C PHE A 51 -3.66 -1.37 10.23
N ALA A 52 -4.16 -2.58 10.55
CA ALA A 52 -5.35 -3.14 9.89
C ALA A 52 -6.57 -2.21 9.97
N HIS A 53 -6.68 -1.42 11.06
CA HIS A 53 -7.75 -0.45 11.26
C HIS A 53 -7.52 0.93 10.63
N ALA A 54 -6.40 1.10 9.89
CA ALA A 54 -6.13 2.37 9.23
C ALA A 54 -7.25 2.74 8.27
N LYS A 55 -7.65 4.01 8.33
CA LYS A 55 -8.68 4.62 7.49
C LYS A 55 -8.14 5.92 6.90
N VAL A 56 -8.75 6.37 5.82
CA VAL A 56 -8.46 7.68 5.24
C VAL A 56 -9.09 8.74 6.16
N ASP A 57 -8.26 9.31 7.02
CA ASP A 57 -8.64 10.32 8.04
C ASP A 57 -8.01 11.70 7.77
N ARG A 58 -7.26 11.82 6.67
CA ARG A 58 -6.60 13.06 6.26
C ARG A 58 -7.19 13.57 4.96
N ARG A 59 -7.49 14.85 4.96
CA ARG A 59 -8.08 15.53 3.80
C ARG A 59 -7.20 15.42 2.56
N GLU A 60 -5.91 15.64 2.70
CA GLU A 60 -4.94 15.58 1.60
C GLU A 60 -4.87 14.18 0.96
N ILE A 61 -5.06 13.13 1.79
CA ILE A 61 -5.09 11.73 1.31
C ILE A 61 -6.42 11.44 0.60
N ALA A 62 -7.54 11.94 1.13
CA ALA A 62 -8.84 11.80 0.49
C ALA A 62 -8.87 12.52 -0.88
N GLU A 63 -8.44 13.78 -0.93
CA GLU A 63 -8.34 14.57 -2.16
C GLU A 63 -7.44 13.91 -3.23
N TYR A 64 -6.36 13.26 -2.80
CA TYR A 64 -5.51 12.49 -3.72
C TYR A 64 -6.23 11.28 -4.27
N LEU A 65 -6.93 10.49 -3.44
CA LEU A 65 -7.68 9.32 -3.89
C LEU A 65 -8.85 9.69 -4.82
N ASP A 66 -9.55 10.77 -4.52
CA ASP A 66 -10.66 11.27 -5.35
C ASP A 66 -10.18 11.75 -6.75
N ALA A 67 -8.96 12.29 -6.82
CA ALA A 67 -8.34 12.76 -8.07
C ALA A 67 -7.42 11.71 -8.71
N PHE A 68 -7.36 10.49 -8.18
CA PHE A 68 -6.40 9.49 -8.64
C PHE A 68 -6.72 8.99 -10.04
N ASP A 69 -5.72 9.12 -10.91
CA ASP A 69 -5.72 8.50 -12.23
C ASP A 69 -4.44 7.66 -12.39
N MET A 70 -4.61 6.36 -12.54
CA MET A 70 -3.52 5.41 -12.72
C MET A 70 -2.60 5.77 -13.91
N ARG A 71 -3.18 6.33 -14.97
CA ARG A 71 -2.45 6.70 -16.21
C ARG A 71 -1.55 7.92 -16.02
N SER A 72 -1.83 8.75 -15.02
CA SER A 72 -1.01 9.92 -14.73
C SER A 72 0.36 9.58 -14.15
N GLY A 73 0.53 8.38 -13.58
CA GLY A 73 1.74 7.98 -12.88
C GLY A 73 2.00 8.74 -11.57
N VAL A 74 1.07 9.63 -11.16
CA VAL A 74 1.28 10.50 -9.99
C VAL A 74 1.08 9.72 -8.70
N GLY A 75 2.14 9.66 -7.90
CA GLY A 75 2.16 9.08 -6.57
C GLY A 75 2.09 10.12 -5.44
N LEU A 76 2.48 9.70 -4.24
CA LEU A 76 2.56 10.57 -3.06
C LEU A 76 3.91 10.46 -2.36
N TYR A 77 4.45 11.61 -1.95
CA TYR A 77 5.56 11.69 -1.02
C TYR A 77 5.03 12.23 0.32
N ILE A 78 4.89 11.34 1.32
CA ILE A 78 4.33 11.68 2.63
C ILE A 78 5.49 11.86 3.62
N THR A 79 5.70 13.08 4.09
CA THR A 79 6.76 13.39 5.04
C THR A 79 6.22 13.95 6.35
N GLY A 80 7.04 13.92 7.38
CA GLY A 80 6.72 14.45 8.69
C GLY A 80 7.50 13.75 9.81
N PRO A 81 7.46 14.27 11.03
CA PRO A 81 8.21 13.74 12.15
C PRO A 81 7.79 12.30 12.51
N SER A 82 8.58 11.66 13.37
CA SER A 82 8.20 10.35 13.93
C SER A 82 6.83 10.44 14.60
N ARG A 83 6.02 9.39 14.47
CA ARG A 83 4.65 9.30 15.01
C ARG A 83 3.63 10.29 14.41
N ALA A 84 3.93 10.99 13.32
CA ALA A 84 2.96 11.86 12.63
C ALA A 84 1.80 11.10 11.96
N GLY A 85 1.89 9.78 11.80
CA GLY A 85 0.86 8.96 11.19
C GLY A 85 1.17 8.54 9.73
N LYS A 86 2.41 8.70 9.26
CA LYS A 86 2.81 8.35 7.89
C LYS A 86 2.45 6.93 7.49
N SER A 87 2.87 5.92 8.27
CA SER A 87 2.55 4.52 8.01
C SER A 87 1.05 4.21 8.10
N HIS A 88 0.29 4.97 8.91
CA HIS A 88 -1.16 4.89 8.94
C HIS A 88 -1.76 5.36 7.62
N CYS A 89 -1.35 6.53 7.11
CA CYS A 89 -1.79 7.04 5.82
C CYS A 89 -1.40 6.10 4.67
N ALA A 90 -0.16 5.58 4.68
CA ALA A 90 0.31 4.61 3.69
C ALA A 90 -0.54 3.33 3.68
N THR A 91 -0.88 2.82 4.86
CA THR A 91 -1.75 1.64 4.98
C THR A 91 -3.19 1.94 4.52
N ALA A 92 -3.73 3.11 4.86
CA ALA A 92 -5.05 3.53 4.39
C ALA A 92 -5.11 3.60 2.86
N LEU A 93 -4.05 4.13 2.22
CA LEU A 93 -3.88 4.15 0.77
C LEU A 93 -3.81 2.73 0.19
N ALA A 94 -2.99 1.84 0.79
CA ALA A 94 -2.89 0.45 0.33
C ALA A 94 -4.25 -0.25 0.31
N LYS A 95 -5.05 -0.06 1.36
CA LYS A 95 -6.41 -0.61 1.47
C LYS A 95 -7.36 -0.01 0.44
N ALA A 96 -7.30 1.30 0.22
CA ALA A 96 -8.14 1.98 -0.76
C ALA A 96 -7.84 1.50 -2.18
N PHE A 97 -6.58 1.43 -2.57
CA PHE A 97 -6.17 0.94 -3.88
C PHE A 97 -6.51 -0.54 -4.08
N PHE A 98 -6.29 -1.38 -3.05
CA PHE A 98 -6.70 -2.78 -3.08
C PHE A 98 -8.21 -2.93 -3.28
N ALA A 99 -9.03 -2.16 -2.55
CA ALA A 99 -10.48 -2.17 -2.70
C ALA A 99 -10.94 -1.68 -4.09
N SER A 100 -10.16 -0.82 -4.74
CA SER A 100 -10.38 -0.37 -6.12
C SER A 100 -9.89 -1.37 -7.18
N GLY A 101 -9.35 -2.52 -6.77
CA GLY A 101 -8.94 -3.61 -7.67
C GLY A 101 -7.53 -3.47 -8.25
N TYR A 102 -6.71 -2.53 -7.77
CA TYR A 102 -5.32 -2.41 -8.20
C TYR A 102 -4.42 -3.46 -7.54
N SER A 103 -3.39 -3.90 -8.26
CA SER A 103 -2.32 -4.69 -7.67
C SER A 103 -1.42 -3.78 -6.83
N VAL A 104 -1.40 -3.99 -5.51
CA VAL A 104 -0.70 -3.13 -4.54
C VAL A 104 0.32 -3.94 -3.77
N LEU A 105 1.50 -3.37 -3.58
CA LEU A 105 2.47 -3.84 -2.61
C LEU A 105 2.89 -2.71 -1.68
N MET A 106 2.78 -2.95 -0.38
CA MET A 106 3.33 -2.09 0.65
C MET A 106 4.49 -2.80 1.36
N THR A 107 5.65 -2.18 1.36
CA THR A 107 6.86 -2.70 2.00
C THR A 107 7.65 -1.56 2.64
N SER A 108 8.59 -1.87 3.52
CA SER A 108 9.58 -0.89 3.95
C SER A 108 10.80 -0.94 3.02
N SER A 109 11.52 0.18 2.88
CA SER A 109 12.76 0.21 2.08
C SER A 109 13.76 -0.87 2.51
N LEU A 110 13.90 -1.09 3.82
CA LEU A 110 14.79 -2.13 4.37
C LEU A 110 14.32 -3.53 3.99
N SER A 111 13.04 -3.87 4.24
CA SER A 111 12.50 -5.20 3.90
C SER A 111 12.58 -5.50 2.41
N MET A 112 12.33 -4.48 1.57
CA MET A 112 12.45 -4.59 0.12
C MET A 112 13.88 -4.94 -0.31
N LEU A 113 14.87 -4.24 0.23
CA LEU A 113 16.28 -4.48 -0.07
C LEU A 113 16.74 -5.84 0.42
N ASP A 114 16.31 -6.27 1.62
CA ASP A 114 16.63 -7.59 2.17
C ASP A 114 16.03 -8.72 1.31
N GLU A 115 14.78 -8.58 0.87
CA GLU A 115 14.12 -9.54 -0.03
C GLU A 115 14.84 -9.62 -1.39
N ILE A 116 15.23 -8.47 -1.98
CA ILE A 116 15.97 -8.43 -3.23
C ILE A 116 17.32 -9.11 -3.07
N LYS A 117 18.05 -8.82 -1.99
CA LYS A 117 19.33 -9.45 -1.70
C LYS A 117 19.21 -10.98 -1.57
N ALA A 118 18.19 -11.43 -0.84
CA ALA A 118 17.92 -12.86 -0.68
C ALA A 118 17.51 -13.55 -2.00
N SER A 119 16.93 -12.82 -2.95
CA SER A 119 16.50 -13.36 -4.24
C SER A 119 17.66 -13.71 -5.17
N TYR A 120 18.86 -13.16 -4.96
CA TYR A 120 20.03 -13.51 -5.80
C TYR A 120 20.47 -14.95 -5.64
N ASP A 121 20.23 -15.56 -4.48
CA ASP A 121 20.55 -16.96 -4.19
C ASP A 121 19.36 -17.91 -4.48
N ALA A 122 18.21 -17.37 -4.90
CA ALA A 122 17.00 -18.15 -5.14
C ALA A 122 16.86 -18.55 -6.62
N PRO A 123 16.25 -19.72 -6.93
CA PRO A 123 16.00 -20.15 -8.30
C PRO A 123 15.08 -19.20 -9.10
N SER A 124 14.20 -18.47 -8.42
CA SER A 124 13.34 -17.44 -9.00
C SER A 124 14.01 -16.08 -8.88
N LYS A 125 14.59 -15.59 -9.95
CA LYS A 125 15.23 -14.26 -10.03
C LYS A 125 14.21 -13.11 -10.07
N GLN A 126 13.19 -13.13 -9.22
CA GLN A 126 12.22 -12.05 -9.10
C GLN A 126 12.74 -10.97 -8.13
N GLY A 127 13.81 -10.30 -8.52
CA GLY A 127 14.42 -9.21 -7.75
C GLY A 127 13.67 -7.90 -7.92
N VAL A 128 14.32 -6.94 -8.57
CA VAL A 128 13.83 -5.58 -8.80
C VAL A 128 12.54 -5.56 -9.61
N GLU A 129 12.40 -6.43 -10.62
CA GLU A 129 11.26 -6.50 -11.54
C GLU A 129 9.94 -6.73 -10.81
N ARG A 130 9.96 -7.47 -9.70
CA ARG A 130 8.76 -7.68 -8.87
C ARG A 130 8.21 -6.36 -8.37
N TYR A 131 9.06 -5.46 -7.87
CA TYR A 131 8.64 -4.17 -7.31
C TYR A 131 8.24 -3.17 -8.40
N ALA A 132 8.86 -3.25 -9.56
CA ALA A 132 8.44 -2.50 -10.73
C ALA A 132 7.09 -2.96 -11.29
N GLY A 133 6.71 -4.23 -11.08
CA GLY A 133 5.53 -4.89 -11.67
C GLY A 133 4.18 -4.40 -11.13
N TYR A 134 4.07 -4.10 -9.84
CA TYR A 134 2.80 -3.69 -9.22
C TYR A 134 2.24 -2.39 -9.79
N ASP A 135 0.90 -2.27 -9.85
CA ASP A 135 0.26 -1.02 -10.24
C ASP A 135 0.67 0.10 -9.28
N VAL A 136 0.49 -0.10 -8.00
CA VAL A 136 0.89 0.85 -6.97
C VAL A 136 1.92 0.22 -6.02
N LEU A 137 3.08 0.85 -5.90
CA LEU A 137 4.10 0.49 -4.90
C LEU A 137 4.11 1.52 -3.78
N ILE A 138 4.03 1.04 -2.54
CA ILE A 138 4.10 1.87 -1.34
C ILE A 138 5.36 1.50 -0.55
N ILE A 139 6.31 2.43 -0.48
CA ILE A 139 7.57 2.25 0.23
C ILE A 139 7.51 3.04 1.55
N ASP A 140 7.33 2.32 2.65
CA ASP A 140 7.28 2.93 3.99
C ASP A 140 8.70 3.11 4.56
N ASP A 141 8.89 4.19 5.32
CA ASP A 141 10.13 4.50 6.02
C ASP A 141 11.37 4.70 5.10
N PHE A 142 11.19 5.27 3.93
CA PHE A 142 12.25 5.54 2.96
C PHE A 142 13.30 6.53 3.50
N GLY A 143 14.59 6.23 3.27
CA GLY A 143 15.71 7.02 3.77
C GLY A 143 16.25 6.53 5.12
N LYS A 144 15.82 5.35 5.62
CA LYS A 144 16.41 4.71 6.82
C LYS A 144 17.53 3.72 6.50
N GLU A 145 17.64 3.30 5.25
CA GLU A 145 18.66 2.41 4.76
C GLU A 145 20.08 3.03 4.85
N ASN A 146 21.08 2.17 4.98
CA ASN A 146 22.47 2.57 4.86
C ASN A 146 22.81 2.68 3.38
N ALA A 147 22.96 3.92 2.91
CA ALA A 147 23.30 4.20 1.53
C ALA A 147 24.71 3.65 1.20
N ASN A 148 24.78 2.71 0.26
CA ASN A 148 25.99 2.23 -0.40
C ASN A 148 25.65 2.02 -1.87
N SER A 149 26.66 1.78 -2.73
CA SER A 149 26.46 1.70 -4.18
C SER A 149 25.39 0.67 -4.58
N TRP A 150 25.35 -0.50 -3.93
CA TRP A 150 24.35 -1.52 -4.23
C TRP A 150 22.93 -1.03 -3.86
N VAL A 151 22.75 -0.49 -2.65
CA VAL A 151 21.48 0.04 -2.18
C VAL A 151 20.99 1.15 -3.09
N MET A 152 21.88 2.11 -3.41
CA MET A 152 21.53 3.25 -4.24
C MET A 152 21.20 2.84 -5.68
N GLY A 153 21.98 1.93 -6.27
CA GLY A 153 21.71 1.38 -7.59
C GLY A 153 20.38 0.63 -7.65
N THR A 154 20.08 -0.19 -6.63
CA THR A 154 18.81 -0.95 -6.54
C THR A 154 17.60 -0.02 -6.40
N LEU A 155 17.66 0.96 -5.50
CA LEU A 155 16.60 1.95 -5.32
C LEU A 155 16.41 2.80 -6.57
N PHE A 156 17.50 3.24 -7.20
CA PHE A 156 17.44 3.98 -8.44
C PHE A 156 16.73 3.17 -9.53
N GLN A 157 17.10 1.90 -9.71
CA GLN A 157 16.49 1.06 -10.72
C GLN A 157 14.98 0.92 -10.50
N ILE A 158 14.53 0.63 -9.27
CA ILE A 158 13.09 0.50 -8.96
C ILE A 158 12.34 1.80 -9.25
N ILE A 159 12.85 2.93 -8.76
CA ILE A 159 12.20 4.23 -8.93
C ILE A 159 12.21 4.64 -10.40
N ASN A 160 13.31 4.40 -11.13
CA ASN A 160 13.43 4.71 -12.54
C ASN A 160 12.47 3.88 -13.40
N ASP A 161 12.44 2.55 -13.19
CA ASP A 161 11.54 1.67 -13.93
C ASP A 161 10.07 2.08 -13.75
N ARG A 162 9.69 2.49 -12.53
CA ARG A 162 8.34 2.96 -12.25
C ARG A 162 8.07 4.34 -12.86
N TYR A 163 9.05 5.24 -12.81
CA TYR A 163 9.00 6.55 -13.46
C TYR A 163 8.75 6.42 -14.97
N GLU A 164 9.56 5.62 -15.65
CA GLU A 164 9.47 5.42 -17.10
C GLU A 164 8.17 4.75 -17.54
N ASN A 165 7.62 3.87 -16.68
CA ASN A 165 6.37 3.16 -16.96
C ASN A 165 5.12 3.87 -16.38
N MET A 166 5.23 5.13 -15.95
CA MET A 166 4.12 5.92 -15.41
C MET A 166 3.36 5.20 -14.30
N LYS A 167 4.07 4.49 -13.41
CA LYS A 167 3.48 3.74 -12.31
C LYS A 167 3.53 4.53 -11.01
N PRO A 168 2.39 4.82 -10.38
CA PRO A 168 2.32 5.58 -9.13
C PRO A 168 3.14 4.93 -8.03
N THR A 169 4.02 5.72 -7.40
CA THR A 169 4.81 5.30 -6.25
C THR A 169 4.44 6.15 -5.04
N VAL A 170 4.09 5.51 -3.94
CA VAL A 170 3.85 6.20 -2.66
C VAL A 170 5.06 5.99 -1.76
N VAL A 171 5.62 7.07 -1.27
CA VAL A 171 6.77 7.02 -0.36
C VAL A 171 6.43 7.70 0.95
N THR A 172 6.77 7.07 2.07
CA THR A 172 6.77 7.77 3.36
C THR A 172 8.21 7.96 3.84
N SER A 173 8.52 9.15 4.36
CA SER A 173 9.85 9.46 4.88
C SER A 173 9.77 10.38 6.09
N GLN A 174 10.78 10.32 6.96
CA GLN A 174 10.98 11.34 8.00
C GLN A 174 11.63 12.61 7.45
N TYR A 175 12.19 12.51 6.26
CA TYR A 175 12.94 13.57 5.60
C TYR A 175 12.09 14.24 4.52
N ALA A 176 12.13 15.56 4.44
CA ALA A 176 11.70 16.27 3.24
C ALA A 176 12.63 15.90 2.06
N PRO A 177 12.18 16.02 0.79
CA PRO A 177 12.96 15.57 -0.37
C PRO A 177 14.42 16.02 -0.37
N ASP A 178 14.71 17.31 -0.11
CA ASP A 178 16.08 17.82 -0.12
C ASP A 178 16.93 17.31 1.06
N ALA A 179 16.31 17.11 2.22
CA ALA A 179 16.98 16.48 3.36
C ALA A 179 17.24 14.98 3.09
N LEU A 180 16.33 14.29 2.38
CA LEU A 180 16.53 12.92 1.93
C LEU A 180 17.71 12.84 0.97
N LYS A 181 17.80 13.71 -0.05
CA LYS A 181 18.92 13.80 -0.99
C LYS A 181 20.25 13.95 -0.23
N SER A 182 20.31 14.91 0.68
CA SER A 182 21.50 15.16 1.49
C SER A 182 21.90 13.97 2.35
N ARG A 183 20.92 13.25 2.92
CA ARG A 183 21.18 12.06 3.72
C ARG A 183 21.72 10.89 2.89
N MET A 184 21.07 10.58 1.77
CA MET A 184 21.44 9.47 0.89
C MET A 184 22.79 9.70 0.22
N GLY A 185 23.13 10.94 -0.11
CA GLY A 185 24.39 11.31 -0.75
C GLY A 185 25.63 11.36 0.17
N ARG A 186 25.46 11.12 1.50
CA ARG A 186 26.58 11.17 2.47
C ARG A 186 27.65 10.10 2.24
N SER A 187 27.28 8.98 1.68
CA SER A 187 28.17 7.83 1.43
C SER A 187 28.92 7.92 0.08
N GLY A 188 28.85 9.06 -0.60
CA GLY A 188 29.51 9.27 -1.89
C GLY A 188 28.61 9.10 -3.10
N GLU A 189 27.42 8.50 -2.95
CA GLU A 189 26.46 8.22 -4.02
C GLU A 189 25.55 9.43 -4.33
N ARG A 190 26.14 10.62 -4.51
CA ARG A 190 25.38 11.88 -4.65
C ARG A 190 24.54 11.92 -5.91
N GLU A 191 25.07 11.44 -7.03
CA GLU A 191 24.36 11.44 -8.33
C GLU A 191 23.13 10.53 -8.28
N SER A 192 23.28 9.33 -7.75
CA SER A 192 22.16 8.39 -7.59
C SER A 192 21.10 8.93 -6.63
N ALA A 193 21.53 9.55 -5.52
CA ALA A 193 20.62 10.17 -4.55
C ALA A 193 19.82 11.33 -5.17
N GLU A 194 20.49 12.17 -5.95
CA GLU A 194 19.86 13.27 -6.69
C GLU A 194 18.85 12.75 -7.69
N ALA A 195 19.24 11.80 -8.52
CA ALA A 195 18.37 11.22 -9.54
C ALA A 195 17.12 10.56 -8.94
N ILE A 196 17.24 9.81 -7.83
CA ILE A 196 16.09 9.23 -7.12
C ILE A 196 15.15 10.33 -6.64
N VAL A 197 15.68 11.34 -5.95
CA VAL A 197 14.85 12.38 -5.33
C VAL A 197 14.18 13.27 -6.37
N GLU A 198 14.87 13.62 -7.47
CA GLU A 198 14.26 14.42 -8.53
C GLU A 198 13.10 13.65 -9.20
N ARG A 199 13.24 12.34 -9.49
CA ARG A 199 12.12 11.53 -10.01
C ARG A 199 10.94 11.50 -9.04
N LEU A 200 11.19 11.36 -7.74
CA LEU A 200 10.14 11.41 -6.74
C LEU A 200 9.46 12.78 -6.66
N LYS A 201 10.21 13.87 -6.84
CA LYS A 201 9.63 15.22 -6.89
C LYS A 201 8.76 15.44 -8.13
N GLU A 202 9.19 14.93 -9.27
CA GLU A 202 8.42 15.03 -10.51
C GLU A 202 7.13 14.23 -10.49
N THR A 203 7.16 13.03 -9.90
CA THR A 203 6.03 12.10 -9.98
C THR A 203 5.18 12.03 -8.71
N CYS A 204 5.59 12.64 -7.61
CA CYS A 204 4.84 12.55 -6.36
C CYS A 204 4.32 13.90 -5.88
N ARG A 205 3.04 13.95 -5.52
CA ARG A 205 2.50 15.08 -4.75
C ARG A 205 3.05 15.03 -3.33
N LEU A 206 3.62 16.13 -2.85
CA LEU A 206 4.14 16.24 -1.49
C LEU A 206 3.00 16.45 -0.47
N VAL A 207 2.98 15.61 0.57
CA VAL A 207 2.10 15.75 1.74
C VAL A 207 2.96 15.84 2.99
N VAL A 208 2.84 16.95 3.73
CA VAL A 208 3.58 17.17 4.97
C VAL A 208 2.66 16.98 6.16
N LEU A 209 2.92 15.95 6.96
CA LEU A 209 2.14 15.68 8.16
C LEU A 209 2.71 16.43 9.36
N PRO A 210 1.88 17.19 10.09
CA PRO A 210 2.32 17.86 11.32
C PRO A 210 2.59 16.82 12.44
N PRO A 211 3.37 17.22 13.47
CA PRO A 211 3.51 16.38 14.66
C PRO A 211 2.13 16.10 15.25
N ARG A 212 1.87 14.86 15.67
CA ARG A 212 0.66 14.59 16.46
C ARG A 212 0.77 15.33 17.80
N LYS A 213 -0.24 16.11 18.13
CA LYS A 213 -0.40 16.60 19.50
C LYS A 213 -0.47 15.37 20.40
N ASN A 214 0.40 15.28 21.40
CA ASN A 214 0.29 14.24 22.43
C ASN A 214 -1.09 14.36 23.07
N VAL A 215 -2.03 13.54 22.69
CA VAL A 215 -3.20 13.24 23.52
C VAL A 215 -2.60 12.47 24.69
N GLY A 216 -2.56 13.09 25.85
CA GLY A 216 -1.95 12.54 27.05
C GLY A 216 -2.45 11.12 27.30
N LEU A 217 -1.57 10.30 27.82
CA LEU A 217 -1.84 8.97 28.37
C LEU A 217 -2.65 9.06 29.69
N MET A 218 -3.67 9.92 29.71
CA MET A 218 -4.60 10.02 30.83
C MET A 218 -6.01 9.87 30.27
N ASP A 219 -6.41 8.62 30.10
CA ASP A 219 -7.79 8.11 30.17
C ASP A 219 -7.74 6.63 29.75
N LYS A 220 -7.39 5.82 30.75
CA LYS A 220 -7.72 4.40 30.83
C LYS A 220 -8.38 4.15 32.16
#